data_5e304edc2cc2d0c77f65f885bd11b36f
#
_entry.id   5e304edc2cc2d0c77f65f885bd11b36f
#
_cell.length_a   1.000
_cell.length_b   1.000
_cell.length_c   1.000
_cell.angle_alpha   90.00
_cell.angle_beta   90.00
_cell.angle_gamma   90.00
#
_symmetry.space_group_name_H-M   'P 1'
#
loop_
_entity.id
_entity.type
_entity.pdbx_description
1 polymer ?
#
loop_
_entity_poly.entity_id
_entity_poly.type
_entity_poly.pdbx_seq_one_letter_code
_entity_poly.pdbx_strand_id
1 'polypeptide(L)'
;MPHANLRRAPVQQRSAERLSRILDACAELLDETGYEELSTRAVAQRAGVPIGSVYRFFSNKRALAEALAARNLDRFAEIVGARLATIEAEDWRGAIDAVLDEYLVLKKTVPGFNLVDFGGPQPVVDPAADANHLLADRLAELLPAQFGRAPDTELRLTILVAVEAADALLRLAFRTDPEGDPGIVSETRELLHAYLARTLG
;
A
#
# COMPACT_ATOMS: atom_id res chain seq x y z
N MET A 1 -23.41 -16.30 36.65
CA MET A 1 -24.24 -15.56 35.69
C MET A 1 -23.34 -14.64 34.88
N PRO A 2 -23.02 -14.94 33.60
CA PRO A 2 -22.29 -14.02 32.76
C PRO A 2 -23.10 -13.67 31.50
N HIS A 3 -23.77 -12.50 31.51
CA HIS A 3 -24.54 -12.01 30.36
C HIS A 3 -24.11 -10.60 29.87
N ALA A 4 -22.83 -10.20 30.02
CA ALA A 4 -22.40 -8.84 29.70
C ALA A 4 -21.64 -8.66 28.34
N ASN A 5 -21.40 -9.73 27.55
CA ASN A 5 -20.50 -9.61 26.36
C ASN A 5 -21.18 -9.68 24.98
N LEU A 6 -22.47 -9.97 24.89
CA LEU A 6 -23.13 -10.22 23.60
C LEU A 6 -23.56 -8.96 22.81
N ARG A 7 -23.60 -7.78 23.43
CA ARG A 7 -24.03 -6.54 22.74
C ARG A 7 -22.90 -5.73 22.12
N ARG A 8 -21.65 -5.89 22.56
CA ARG A 8 -20.51 -5.12 22.04
C ARG A 8 -20.01 -5.70 20.70
N ALA A 9 -19.92 -7.01 20.55
CA ALA A 9 -19.45 -7.66 19.33
C ALA A 9 -20.28 -7.28 18.07
N PRO A 10 -21.64 -7.34 18.08
CA PRO A 10 -22.44 -6.96 16.92
C PRO A 10 -22.34 -5.47 16.55
N VAL A 11 -22.09 -4.58 17.51
CA VAL A 11 -21.94 -3.13 17.25
C VAL A 11 -20.57 -2.85 16.61
N GLN A 12 -19.53 -3.49 17.09
CA GLN A 12 -18.18 -3.39 16.50
C GLN A 12 -18.15 -3.94 15.09
N GLN A 13 -18.74 -5.11 14.85
CA GLN A 13 -18.81 -5.72 13.52
C GLN A 13 -19.57 -4.83 12.53
N ARG A 14 -20.74 -4.32 12.88
CA ARG A 14 -21.49 -3.38 12.01
C ARG A 14 -20.73 -2.09 11.74
N SER A 15 -19.90 -1.63 12.69
CA SER A 15 -19.06 -0.44 12.50
C SER A 15 -17.91 -0.76 11.53
N ALA A 16 -17.27 -1.92 11.66
CA ALA A 16 -16.22 -2.38 10.75
C ALA A 16 -16.73 -2.59 9.31
N GLU A 17 -17.87 -3.25 9.16
CA GLU A 17 -18.52 -3.44 7.85
C GLU A 17 -18.88 -2.10 7.18
N ARG A 18 -19.32 -1.12 7.97
CA ARG A 18 -19.60 0.23 7.44
C ARG A 18 -18.33 0.95 7.03
N LEU A 19 -17.26 0.86 7.83
CA LEU A 19 -15.95 1.41 7.49
C LEU A 19 -15.42 0.81 6.20
N SER A 20 -15.49 -0.52 6.05
CA SER A 20 -15.08 -1.20 4.82
C SER A 20 -15.83 -0.65 3.62
N ARG A 21 -17.17 -0.58 3.65
CA ARG A 21 -17.96 -0.04 2.53
C ARG A 21 -17.61 1.41 2.17
N ILE A 22 -17.28 2.24 3.17
CA ILE A 22 -16.85 3.62 2.93
C ILE A 22 -15.51 3.64 2.21
N LEU A 23 -14.54 2.81 2.63
CA LEU A 23 -13.23 2.73 2.00
C LEU A 23 -13.29 2.08 0.61
N ASP A 24 -14.17 1.10 0.40
CA ASP A 24 -14.38 0.49 -0.92
C ASP A 24 -14.97 1.51 -1.92
N ALA A 25 -15.98 2.26 -1.49
CA ALA A 25 -16.55 3.35 -2.29
C ALA A 25 -15.54 4.48 -2.57
N CYS A 26 -14.64 4.75 -1.64
CA CYS A 26 -13.54 5.70 -1.83
C CYS A 26 -12.58 5.20 -2.91
N ALA A 27 -12.19 3.94 -2.86
CA ALA A 27 -11.29 3.30 -3.81
C ALA A 27 -11.86 3.36 -5.25
N GLU A 28 -13.13 2.96 -5.42
CA GLU A 28 -13.82 3.01 -6.72
C GLU A 28 -13.85 4.43 -7.29
N LEU A 29 -14.27 5.43 -6.48
CA LEU A 29 -14.34 6.82 -6.91
C LEU A 29 -12.98 7.39 -7.29
N LEU A 30 -11.93 7.01 -6.58
CA LEU A 30 -10.56 7.43 -6.91
C LEU A 30 -10.10 6.93 -8.26
N ASP A 31 -10.40 5.67 -8.60
CA ASP A 31 -10.07 5.12 -9.91
C ASP A 31 -10.91 5.75 -11.03
N GLU A 32 -12.18 6.06 -10.74
CA GLU A 32 -13.09 6.64 -11.75
C GLU A 32 -12.80 8.12 -12.03
N THR A 33 -12.53 8.91 -10.98
CA THR A 33 -12.53 10.39 -11.09
C THR A 33 -11.25 11.06 -10.60
N GLY A 34 -10.37 10.32 -9.95
CA GLY A 34 -9.17 10.86 -9.34
C GLY A 34 -9.40 11.59 -8.01
N TYR A 35 -8.31 12.00 -7.38
CA TYR A 35 -8.35 12.60 -6.04
C TYR A 35 -9.01 14.00 -6.02
N GLU A 36 -8.83 14.79 -7.07
CA GLU A 36 -9.38 16.17 -7.10
C GLU A 36 -10.90 16.18 -7.01
N GLU A 37 -11.56 15.30 -7.73
CA GLU A 37 -13.02 15.16 -7.77
C GLU A 37 -13.59 14.36 -6.58
N LEU A 38 -12.73 13.71 -5.80
CA LEU A 38 -13.16 12.96 -4.62
C LEU A 38 -13.81 13.87 -3.59
N SER A 39 -14.97 13.47 -3.09
CA SER A 39 -15.66 14.17 -1.99
C SER A 39 -16.27 13.19 -1.01
N THR A 40 -16.31 13.57 0.27
CA THR A 40 -16.96 12.76 1.32
C THR A 40 -18.45 12.53 1.04
N ARG A 41 -19.09 13.47 0.33
CA ARG A 41 -20.51 13.34 -0.09
C ARG A 41 -20.67 12.26 -1.16
N ALA A 42 -19.82 12.26 -2.19
CA ALA A 42 -19.84 11.25 -3.25
C ALA A 42 -19.56 9.86 -2.65
N VAL A 43 -18.60 9.76 -1.76
CA VAL A 43 -18.28 8.50 -1.06
C VAL A 43 -19.46 8.03 -0.20
N ALA A 44 -20.13 8.90 0.56
CA ALA A 44 -21.31 8.53 1.34
C ALA A 44 -22.42 7.98 0.46
N GLN A 45 -22.66 8.63 -0.68
CA GLN A 45 -23.67 8.22 -1.66
C GLN A 45 -23.32 6.86 -2.29
N ARG A 46 -22.11 6.67 -2.74
CA ARG A 46 -21.60 5.41 -3.33
C ARG A 46 -21.65 4.26 -2.33
N ALA A 47 -21.23 4.50 -1.08
CA ALA A 47 -21.24 3.51 0.01
C ALA A 47 -22.64 3.17 0.52
N GLY A 48 -23.68 3.92 0.12
CA GLY A 48 -25.04 3.76 0.64
C GLY A 48 -25.15 4.03 2.14
N VAL A 49 -24.42 5.04 2.64
CA VAL A 49 -24.44 5.42 4.07
C VAL A 49 -24.81 6.90 4.25
N PRO A 50 -25.46 7.27 5.36
CA PRO A 50 -25.63 8.69 5.69
C PRO A 50 -24.30 9.42 5.75
N ILE A 51 -24.23 10.66 5.26
CA ILE A 51 -23.02 11.50 5.29
C ILE A 51 -22.43 11.65 6.70
N GLY A 52 -23.28 11.74 7.72
CA GLY A 52 -22.85 11.77 9.13
C GLY A 52 -22.13 10.52 9.58
N SER A 53 -22.32 9.37 8.87
CA SER A 53 -21.55 8.15 9.12
C SER A 53 -20.11 8.29 8.60
N VAL A 54 -19.90 8.97 7.47
CA VAL A 54 -18.55 9.25 6.96
C VAL A 54 -17.81 10.20 7.89
N TYR A 55 -18.45 11.31 8.30
CA TYR A 55 -17.84 12.28 9.21
C TYR A 55 -17.56 11.73 10.61
N ARG A 56 -18.19 10.63 11.01
CA ARG A 56 -17.85 9.95 12.27
C ARG A 56 -16.50 9.25 12.22
N PHE A 57 -16.07 8.80 11.04
CA PHE A 57 -14.79 8.13 10.84
C PHE A 57 -13.71 9.08 10.30
N PHE A 58 -14.07 10.03 9.43
CA PHE A 58 -13.13 10.84 8.69
C PHE A 58 -13.54 12.31 8.70
N SER A 59 -12.63 13.19 9.08
CA SER A 59 -12.87 14.62 9.15
C SER A 59 -13.01 15.29 7.77
N ASN A 60 -12.36 14.73 6.77
CA ASN A 60 -12.30 15.29 5.40
C ASN A 60 -11.86 14.21 4.40
N LYS A 61 -11.81 14.59 3.08
CA LYS A 61 -11.39 13.67 2.01
C LYS A 61 -9.94 13.19 2.14
N ARG A 62 -9.06 13.99 2.73
CA ARG A 62 -7.67 13.63 2.97
C ARG A 62 -7.56 12.49 3.97
N ALA A 63 -8.20 12.61 5.15
CA ALA A 63 -8.23 11.55 6.15
C ALA A 63 -8.82 10.24 5.62
N LEU A 64 -9.79 10.34 4.69
CA LEU A 64 -10.37 9.19 4.01
C LEU A 64 -9.36 8.51 3.07
N ALA A 65 -8.63 9.29 2.28
CA ALA A 65 -7.59 8.79 1.38
C ALA A 65 -6.41 8.18 2.15
N GLU A 66 -5.96 8.82 3.23
CA GLU A 66 -4.93 8.30 4.13
C GLU A 66 -5.32 6.95 4.74
N ALA A 67 -6.56 6.80 5.17
CA ALA A 67 -7.06 5.53 5.72
C ALA A 67 -7.18 4.43 4.63
N LEU A 68 -7.51 4.79 3.39
CA LEU A 68 -7.50 3.85 2.27
C LEU A 68 -6.07 3.40 1.96
N ALA A 69 -5.12 4.33 1.91
CA ALA A 69 -3.71 4.03 1.69
C ALA A 69 -3.16 3.08 2.78
N ALA A 70 -3.46 3.36 4.05
CA ALA A 70 -3.08 2.48 5.16
C ALA A 70 -3.66 1.07 5.00
N ARG A 71 -4.95 0.94 4.66
CA ARG A 71 -5.59 -0.36 4.41
C ARG A 71 -4.93 -1.12 3.26
N ASN A 72 -4.60 -0.42 2.18
CA ASN A 72 -3.96 -1.04 1.02
C ASN A 72 -2.53 -1.48 1.34
N LEU A 73 -1.80 -0.70 2.15
CA LEU A 73 -0.47 -1.07 2.64
C LEU A 73 -0.52 -2.31 3.55
N ASP A 74 -1.47 -2.37 4.48
CA ASP A 74 -1.65 -3.55 5.34
C ASP A 74 -1.96 -4.80 4.51
N ARG A 75 -2.86 -4.67 3.52
CA ARG A 75 -3.18 -5.76 2.59
C ARG A 75 -1.97 -6.22 1.77
N PHE A 76 -1.20 -5.28 1.27
CA PHE A 76 0.06 -5.58 0.56
C PHE A 76 1.03 -6.33 1.47
N ALA A 77 1.24 -5.85 2.71
CA ALA A 77 2.13 -6.49 3.68
C ALA A 77 1.69 -7.93 4.02
N GLU A 78 0.37 -8.18 4.16
CA GLU A 78 -0.16 -9.52 4.38
C GLU A 78 0.13 -10.46 3.20
N ILE A 79 -0.12 -10.01 1.96
CA ILE A 79 0.11 -10.80 0.74
C ILE A 79 1.61 -11.08 0.56
N VAL A 80 2.44 -10.06 0.68
CA VAL A 80 3.90 -10.18 0.59
C VAL A 80 4.41 -11.12 1.68
N GLY A 81 3.97 -10.96 2.93
CA GLY A 81 4.37 -11.85 4.03
C GLY A 81 4.04 -13.31 3.76
N ALA A 82 2.84 -13.60 3.24
CA ALA A 82 2.45 -14.96 2.84
C ALA A 82 3.32 -15.50 1.70
N ARG A 83 3.66 -14.66 0.72
CA ARG A 83 4.53 -15.03 -0.41
C ARG A 83 5.96 -15.31 0.04
N LEU A 84 6.53 -14.44 0.88
CA LEU A 84 7.87 -14.59 1.44
C LEU A 84 8.04 -15.87 2.26
N ALA A 85 7.00 -16.32 2.94
CA ALA A 85 7.02 -17.57 3.68
C ALA A 85 7.26 -18.81 2.78
N THR A 86 7.11 -18.69 1.47
CA THR A 86 7.37 -19.76 0.49
C THR A 86 8.75 -19.65 -0.19
N ILE A 87 9.52 -18.60 0.10
CA ILE A 87 10.84 -18.35 -0.48
C ILE A 87 11.90 -18.88 0.50
N GLU A 88 12.93 -19.48 -0.05
CA GLU A 88 14.05 -20.01 0.74
C GLU A 88 14.74 -18.92 1.56
N ALA A 89 15.27 -19.31 2.71
CA ALA A 89 16.07 -18.41 3.53
C ALA A 89 17.32 -17.95 2.74
N GLU A 90 17.70 -16.70 2.91
CA GLU A 90 18.85 -16.06 2.24
C GLU A 90 18.66 -15.84 0.72
N ASP A 91 17.52 -16.24 0.13
CA ASP A 91 17.18 -15.86 -1.24
C ASP A 91 16.58 -14.45 -1.29
N TRP A 92 17.41 -13.47 -1.05
CA TRP A 92 16.97 -12.08 -1.09
C TRP A 92 16.54 -11.60 -2.49
N ARG A 93 17.11 -12.20 -3.58
CA ARG A 93 16.71 -11.86 -4.95
C ARG A 93 15.30 -12.31 -5.24
N GLY A 94 15.00 -13.57 -4.97
CA GLY A 94 13.65 -14.10 -5.09
C GLY A 94 12.63 -13.35 -4.22
N ALA A 95 13.05 -12.90 -3.04
CA ALA A 95 12.20 -12.09 -2.16
C ALA A 95 11.87 -10.71 -2.76
N ILE A 96 12.87 -10.01 -3.32
CA ILE A 96 12.65 -8.71 -3.99
C ILE A 96 11.77 -8.88 -5.23
N ASP A 97 11.99 -9.91 -6.02
CA ASP A 97 11.15 -10.22 -7.18
C ASP A 97 9.71 -10.47 -6.76
N ALA A 98 9.48 -11.22 -5.70
CA ALA A 98 8.14 -11.47 -5.17
C ALA A 98 7.44 -10.19 -4.69
N VAL A 99 8.15 -9.32 -3.98
CA VAL A 99 7.62 -8.02 -3.54
C VAL A 99 7.18 -7.18 -4.74
N LEU A 100 8.02 -7.12 -5.78
CA LEU A 100 7.74 -6.36 -6.99
C LEU A 100 6.57 -6.93 -7.78
N ASP A 101 6.53 -8.25 -7.93
CA ASP A 101 5.45 -8.94 -8.65
C ASP A 101 4.09 -8.75 -7.96
N GLU A 102 4.03 -8.89 -6.63
CA GLU A 102 2.79 -8.64 -5.86
C GLU A 102 2.34 -7.18 -5.94
N TYR A 103 3.28 -6.23 -5.91
CA TYR A 103 2.95 -4.82 -6.13
C TYR A 103 2.32 -4.59 -7.50
N LEU A 104 2.90 -5.13 -8.58
CA LEU A 104 2.39 -5.01 -9.95
C LEU A 104 1.00 -5.63 -10.11
N VAL A 105 0.76 -6.78 -9.48
CA VAL A 105 -0.57 -7.42 -9.47
C VAL A 105 -1.59 -6.54 -8.77
N LEU A 106 -1.29 -6.06 -7.58
CA LEU A 106 -2.23 -5.23 -6.81
C LEU A 106 -2.51 -3.90 -7.49
N LYS A 107 -1.49 -3.29 -8.10
CA LYS A 107 -1.64 -2.05 -8.85
C LYS A 107 -2.64 -2.17 -10.00
N LYS A 108 -2.71 -3.33 -10.65
CA LYS A 108 -3.63 -3.61 -11.76
C LYS A 108 -5.02 -4.06 -11.31
N THR A 109 -5.10 -4.70 -10.14
CA THR A 109 -6.32 -5.43 -9.75
C THR A 109 -7.08 -4.83 -8.59
N VAL A 110 -6.47 -3.95 -7.81
CA VAL A 110 -7.08 -3.39 -6.59
C VAL A 110 -7.44 -1.92 -6.80
N PRO A 111 -8.75 -1.59 -6.80
CA PRO A 111 -9.20 -0.20 -6.90
C PRO A 111 -8.56 0.69 -5.82
N GLY A 112 -8.17 1.89 -6.21
CA GLY A 112 -7.55 2.86 -5.31
C GLY A 112 -6.15 2.46 -4.82
N PHE A 113 -5.54 1.39 -5.36
CA PHE A 113 -4.17 1.03 -5.02
C PHE A 113 -3.17 2.08 -5.51
N ASN A 114 -3.53 2.84 -6.54
CA ASN A 114 -2.77 4.00 -7.03
C ASN A 114 -2.58 5.13 -6.00
N LEU A 115 -3.31 5.12 -4.88
CA LEU A 115 -3.04 6.01 -3.74
C LEU A 115 -1.91 5.53 -2.85
N VAL A 116 -1.55 4.27 -2.95
CA VAL A 116 -0.27 3.76 -2.49
C VAL A 116 0.84 4.21 -3.46
N ASP A 117 0.47 4.74 -4.64
CA ASP A 117 1.35 5.49 -5.53
C ASP A 117 1.69 6.85 -4.91
N PHE A 118 2.65 6.88 -4.31
CA PHE A 118 3.70 7.63 -3.73
C PHE A 118 4.07 8.93 -4.49
N GLY A 119 3.16 9.82 -4.81
CA GLY A 119 3.51 11.11 -5.39
C GLY A 119 2.74 11.52 -6.62
N GLY A 120 1.42 11.51 -6.56
CA GLY A 120 0.64 12.40 -7.41
C GLY A 120 0.98 13.87 -7.08
N PRO A 121 0.77 14.83 -8.00
CA PRO A 121 1.02 16.23 -7.72
C PRO A 121 0.06 16.74 -6.64
N GLN A 122 0.49 16.66 -5.39
CA GLN A 122 -0.22 17.24 -4.26
C GLN A 122 0.58 18.43 -3.73
N PRO A 123 0.01 19.61 -3.67
CA PRO A 123 0.64 20.71 -2.99
C PRO A 123 0.53 20.52 -1.47
N VAL A 124 1.66 20.64 -0.79
CA VAL A 124 1.81 20.87 0.65
C VAL A 124 1.58 19.66 1.56
N VAL A 125 2.67 19.14 2.09
CA VAL A 125 2.84 17.98 2.98
C VAL A 125 2.65 16.67 2.20
N ASP A 126 3.77 16.06 1.86
CA ASP A 126 3.88 14.87 1.03
C ASP A 126 3.40 13.62 1.80
N PRO A 127 2.14 13.17 1.63
CA PRO A 127 1.70 11.90 2.24
C PRO A 127 2.44 10.69 1.65
N ALA A 128 3.10 10.90 0.52
CA ALA A 128 3.85 9.89 -0.18
C ALA A 128 5.20 9.62 0.46
N ALA A 129 5.92 10.66 0.90
CA ALA A 129 7.16 10.46 1.65
C ALA A 129 6.89 9.61 2.91
N ASP A 130 5.77 9.86 3.59
CA ASP A 130 5.36 9.06 4.74
C ASP A 130 5.00 7.62 4.33
N ALA A 131 4.37 7.40 3.18
CA ALA A 131 3.97 6.07 2.72
C ALA A 131 5.17 5.22 2.28
N ASN A 132 6.17 5.79 1.58
CA ASN A 132 7.40 5.09 1.23
C ASN A 132 8.20 4.70 2.47
N HIS A 133 8.28 5.58 3.46
CA HIS A 133 8.89 5.26 4.74
C HIS A 133 8.16 4.12 5.45
N LEU A 134 6.83 4.18 5.52
CA LEU A 134 6.02 3.13 6.12
C LEU A 134 6.18 1.79 5.38
N LEU A 135 6.21 1.81 4.05
CA LEU A 135 6.47 0.61 3.25
C LEU A 135 7.87 0.05 3.50
N ALA A 136 8.89 0.91 3.49
CA ALA A 136 10.26 0.50 3.75
C ALA A 136 10.43 -0.12 5.15
N ASP A 137 9.80 0.47 6.17
CA ASP A 137 9.78 -0.09 7.52
C ASP A 137 9.08 -1.45 7.57
N ARG A 138 7.93 -1.61 6.89
CA ARG A 138 7.23 -2.90 6.80
C ARG A 138 8.06 -3.97 6.10
N LEU A 139 8.72 -3.63 4.99
CA LEU A 139 9.61 -4.55 4.29
C LEU A 139 10.82 -4.92 5.14
N ALA A 140 11.40 -3.97 5.89
CA ALA A 140 12.48 -4.24 6.82
C ALA A 140 12.09 -5.21 7.96
N GLU A 141 10.81 -5.25 8.32
CA GLU A 141 10.28 -6.21 9.30
C GLU A 141 9.99 -7.59 8.68
N LEU A 142 9.60 -7.63 7.40
CA LEU A 142 9.18 -8.86 6.72
C LEU A 142 10.34 -9.67 6.13
N LEU A 143 11.43 -9.01 5.72
CA LEU A 143 12.53 -9.60 4.93
C LEU A 143 13.75 -10.15 5.70
N PRO A 144 13.84 -10.14 7.06
CA PRO A 144 15.07 -10.56 7.75
C PRO A 144 15.50 -11.99 7.45
N ALA A 145 14.55 -12.92 7.27
CA ALA A 145 14.85 -14.32 6.94
C ALA A 145 15.49 -14.47 5.56
N GLN A 146 15.03 -13.70 4.56
CA GLN A 146 15.54 -13.73 3.20
C GLN A 146 16.83 -12.93 3.06
N PHE A 147 17.06 -11.96 3.94
CA PHE A 147 18.31 -11.18 3.96
C PHE A 147 19.42 -11.80 4.79
N GLY A 148 19.13 -12.86 5.57
CA GLY A 148 20.10 -13.51 6.45
C GLY A 148 20.64 -12.61 7.56
N ARG A 149 20.01 -11.44 7.82
CA ARG A 149 20.43 -10.47 8.83
C ARG A 149 19.26 -9.68 9.40
N ALA A 150 19.40 -9.24 10.64
CA ALA A 150 18.45 -8.33 11.26
C ALA A 150 18.58 -6.91 10.65
N PRO A 151 17.47 -6.16 10.54
CA PRO A 151 17.48 -4.83 9.99
C PRO A 151 18.17 -3.84 10.92
N ASP A 152 19.38 -3.42 10.55
CA ASP A 152 20.10 -2.31 11.16
C ASP A 152 19.82 -0.98 10.43
N THR A 153 20.45 0.10 10.88
CA THR A 153 20.26 1.44 10.29
C THR A 153 20.69 1.49 8.82
N GLU A 154 21.75 0.78 8.45
CA GLU A 154 22.25 0.74 7.08
C GLU A 154 21.27 0.02 6.16
N LEU A 155 20.78 -1.15 6.57
CA LEU A 155 19.83 -1.93 5.81
C LEU A 155 18.48 -1.19 5.65
N ARG A 156 17.99 -0.53 6.71
CA ARG A 156 16.76 0.29 6.63
C ARG A 156 16.91 1.43 5.63
N LEU A 157 18.04 2.13 5.62
CA LEU A 157 18.32 3.17 4.62
C LEU A 157 18.40 2.59 3.21
N THR A 158 19.04 1.44 3.06
CA THR A 158 19.15 0.74 1.77
C THR A 158 17.77 0.34 1.23
N ILE A 159 16.91 -0.21 2.09
CA ILE A 159 15.52 -0.55 1.71
C ILE A 159 14.73 0.70 1.34
N LEU A 160 14.84 1.79 2.10
CA LEU A 160 14.14 3.04 1.79
C LEU A 160 14.55 3.59 0.42
N VAL A 161 15.84 3.64 0.13
CA VAL A 161 16.34 4.09 -1.19
C VAL A 161 15.86 3.16 -2.31
N ALA A 162 15.81 1.85 -2.07
CA ALA A 162 15.28 0.89 -3.04
C ALA A 162 13.78 1.11 -3.30
N VAL A 163 12.99 1.36 -2.26
CA VAL A 163 11.55 1.68 -2.36
C VAL A 163 11.32 2.96 -3.15
N GLU A 164 12.06 4.04 -2.85
CA GLU A 164 11.96 5.31 -3.57
C GLU A 164 12.32 5.17 -5.05
N ALA A 165 13.38 4.43 -5.36
CA ALA A 165 13.79 4.18 -6.73
C ALA A 165 12.76 3.34 -7.48
N ALA A 166 12.27 2.26 -6.86
CA ALA A 166 11.23 1.41 -7.43
C ALA A 166 9.95 2.22 -7.73
N ASP A 167 9.49 3.01 -6.77
CA ASP A 167 8.33 3.86 -6.92
C ASP A 167 8.46 4.82 -8.12
N ALA A 168 9.55 5.57 -8.20
CA ALA A 168 9.78 6.51 -9.29
C ALA A 168 9.76 5.83 -10.67
N LEU A 169 10.38 4.66 -10.79
CA LEU A 169 10.47 3.90 -12.03
C LEU A 169 9.15 3.20 -12.39
N LEU A 170 8.46 2.65 -11.41
CA LEU A 170 7.14 2.05 -11.65
C LEU A 170 6.10 3.08 -12.05
N ARG A 171 6.12 4.29 -11.45
CA ARG A 171 5.30 5.40 -11.95
C ARG A 171 5.60 5.74 -13.40
N LEU A 172 6.87 5.72 -13.80
CA LEU A 172 7.26 5.92 -15.19
C LEU A 172 6.68 4.79 -16.07
N ALA A 173 6.80 3.53 -15.65
CA ALA A 173 6.29 2.38 -16.38
C ALA A 173 4.79 2.50 -16.67
N PHE A 174 3.98 2.82 -15.66
CA PHE A 174 2.53 2.96 -15.79
C PHE A 174 2.08 4.26 -16.46
N ARG A 175 2.92 5.29 -16.47
CA ARG A 175 2.68 6.49 -17.28
C ARG A 175 2.97 6.27 -18.75
N THR A 176 3.90 5.38 -19.07
CA THR A 176 4.28 5.01 -20.45
C THR A 176 3.28 4.03 -21.04
N ASP A 177 2.85 3.03 -20.28
CA ASP A 177 1.85 2.04 -20.65
C ASP A 177 0.92 1.81 -19.44
N PRO A 178 -0.42 1.94 -19.58
CA PRO A 178 -1.37 1.65 -18.52
C PRO A 178 -1.25 0.25 -17.90
N GLU A 179 -0.74 -0.73 -18.65
CA GLU A 179 -0.45 -2.09 -18.17
C GLU A 179 0.93 -2.22 -17.50
N GLY A 180 1.71 -1.12 -17.47
CA GLY A 180 3.07 -1.10 -16.99
C GLY A 180 4.08 -1.56 -18.05
N ASP A 181 4.83 -0.62 -18.61
CA ASP A 181 5.83 -0.91 -19.64
C ASP A 181 6.80 -2.02 -19.19
N PRO A 182 6.84 -3.17 -19.89
CA PRO A 182 7.61 -4.32 -19.45
C PRO A 182 9.13 -4.09 -19.48
N GLY A 183 9.61 -3.21 -20.34
CA GLY A 183 11.03 -2.85 -20.41
C GLY A 183 11.45 -2.07 -19.17
N ILE A 184 10.66 -1.06 -18.78
CA ILE A 184 10.93 -0.25 -17.57
C ILE A 184 10.81 -1.11 -16.32
N VAL A 185 9.83 -2.03 -16.25
CA VAL A 185 9.68 -2.98 -15.14
C VAL A 185 10.91 -3.89 -15.02
N SER A 186 11.43 -4.41 -16.15
CA SER A 186 12.63 -5.25 -16.18
C SER A 186 13.86 -4.48 -15.69
N GLU A 187 14.08 -3.27 -16.20
CA GLU A 187 15.19 -2.41 -15.79
C GLU A 187 15.09 -2.03 -14.29
N THR A 188 13.86 -1.83 -13.78
CA THR A 188 13.64 -1.59 -12.36
C THR A 188 14.10 -2.77 -11.52
N ARG A 189 13.76 -3.99 -11.91
CA ARG A 189 14.18 -5.23 -11.25
C ARG A 189 15.69 -5.36 -11.21
N GLU A 190 16.35 -5.18 -12.35
CA GLU A 190 17.82 -5.26 -12.47
C GLU A 190 18.50 -4.19 -11.61
N LEU A 191 17.99 -2.96 -11.62
CA LEU A 191 18.50 -1.88 -10.78
C LEU A 191 18.41 -2.22 -9.30
N LEU A 192 17.26 -2.72 -8.84
CA LEU A 192 17.05 -3.11 -7.44
C LEU A 192 18.02 -4.24 -7.05
N HIS A 193 18.18 -5.27 -7.88
CA HIS A 193 19.13 -6.34 -7.62
C HIS A 193 20.57 -5.80 -7.54
N ALA A 194 21.00 -4.98 -8.50
CA ALA A 194 22.36 -4.40 -8.50
C ALA A 194 22.60 -3.49 -7.29
N TYR A 195 21.61 -2.69 -6.90
CA TYR A 195 21.72 -1.79 -5.77
C TYR A 195 21.79 -2.55 -4.43
N LEU A 196 20.90 -3.51 -4.24
CA LEU A 196 20.80 -4.30 -3.00
C LEU A 196 21.96 -5.27 -2.83
N ALA A 197 22.54 -5.79 -3.91
CA ALA A 197 23.75 -6.64 -3.87
C ALA A 197 24.95 -5.96 -3.17
N ARG A 198 25.00 -4.65 -3.08
CA ARG A 198 26.05 -3.92 -2.36
C ARG A 198 26.02 -4.14 -0.85
N THR A 199 24.84 -4.46 -0.32
CA THR A 199 24.59 -4.62 1.12
C THR A 199 24.29 -6.08 1.48
N LEU A 200 23.72 -6.85 0.54
CA LEU A 200 23.20 -8.21 0.77
C LEU A 200 23.98 -9.30 0.01
N GLY A 201 24.79 -8.92 -0.99
CA GLY A 201 25.43 -9.85 -1.91
C GLY A 201 26.78 -10.37 -1.54
#